data_fe884364c2dcf9ebc57a221b499ffdda
#
_entry.id   fe884364c2dcf9ebc57a221b499ffdda
#
_cell.length_a   1.000
_cell.length_b   1.000
_cell.length_c   1.000
_cell.angle_alpha   90.00
_cell.angle_beta   90.00
_cell.angle_gamma   90.00
#
_symmetry.space_group_name_H-M   'P 1'
#
loop_
_entity.id
_entity.type
_entity.pdbx_description
1 polymer ?
#
loop_
_entity_poly.entity_id
_entity_poly.type
_entity_poly.pdbx_seq_one_letter_code
_entity_poly.pdbx_strand_id
1 'polypeptide(L)'
;MDILCGRYVGINVLTEKTDICNLLQRLGLRRQDPTDEYNLFKPLLGLMESSQLDFHSTFRTLSSFKPSLLSLPQLEDPTHNSTNSKESPISIALHQFITNILSATPEPQRLDYGAVTDEWLGWLERYATRIKDEETEWTAAASADIDIDNEREQEMKNVNPRFVLRQWLLEEVIRKAERDYDSGKRVLAKVMHVSSNFLE
;
A
#
# COMPACT_ATOMS: atom_id res chain seq x y z
N MET A 1 13.13 18.47 13.02
CA MET A 1 11.74 18.97 13.01
C MET A 1 10.85 17.75 12.86
N ASP A 2 10.21 17.44 13.95
CA ASP A 2 9.79 16.11 14.34
C ASP A 2 8.53 15.65 13.62
N ILE A 3 8.68 14.67 12.74
CA ILE A 3 7.54 13.83 12.36
C ILE A 3 7.60 12.61 13.27
N LEU A 4 7.02 12.78 14.45
CA LEU A 4 6.69 11.70 15.36
C LEU A 4 5.73 10.74 14.66
N CYS A 5 6.29 9.71 14.06
CA CYS A 5 5.56 8.54 13.60
C CYS A 5 5.22 7.69 14.83
N GLY A 6 4.07 7.92 15.44
CA GLY A 6 3.71 7.18 16.63
C GLY A 6 2.30 7.35 17.17
N ARG A 7 1.44 8.09 16.49
CA ARG A 7 -0.02 8.06 16.72
C ARG A 7 -0.67 8.67 15.49
N TYR A 8 -1.63 7.97 14.92
CA TYR A 8 -2.54 8.51 13.93
C TYR A 8 -3.19 9.77 14.50
N VAL A 9 -2.71 10.92 14.05
CA VAL A 9 -3.41 12.17 14.29
C VAL A 9 -4.55 12.16 13.27
N GLY A 10 -5.75 12.31 13.81
CA GLY A 10 -6.99 12.14 13.06
C GLY A 10 -7.03 12.86 11.72
N ILE A 11 -7.81 12.29 10.85
CA ILE A 11 -8.06 12.51 9.42
C ILE A 11 -8.29 13.99 8.97
N ASN A 12 -7.97 14.98 9.77
CA ASN A 12 -8.20 16.39 9.48
C ASN A 12 -7.01 17.16 8.89
N VAL A 13 -5.95 16.49 8.40
CA VAL A 13 -4.70 17.17 8.03
C VAL A 13 -4.24 16.87 6.60
N LEU A 14 -5.13 16.63 5.65
CA LEU A 14 -4.78 16.73 4.22
C LEU A 14 -5.01 18.17 3.75
N THR A 15 -4.35 19.14 4.38
CA THR A 15 -4.53 20.56 4.04
C THR A 15 -3.37 21.15 3.27
N GLU A 16 -2.25 20.44 3.13
CA GLU A 16 -1.13 20.92 2.35
C GLU A 16 -1.06 20.21 0.99
N LYS A 17 -0.92 21.02 -0.05
CA LYS A 17 -0.76 20.58 -1.45
C LYS A 17 0.37 19.55 -1.62
N THR A 18 1.35 19.59 -0.74
CA THR A 18 2.49 18.68 -0.67
C THR A 18 2.07 17.27 -0.25
N ASP A 19 1.10 17.13 0.66
CA ASP A 19 0.65 15.83 1.15
C ASP A 19 -0.12 15.06 0.07
N ILE A 20 -0.95 15.79 -0.70
CA ILE A 20 -1.69 15.20 -1.83
C ILE A 20 -0.74 14.73 -2.92
N CYS A 21 0.27 15.52 -3.29
CA CYS A 21 1.27 15.13 -4.28
C CYS A 21 2.05 13.87 -3.83
N ASN A 22 2.40 13.79 -2.55
CA ASN A 22 3.06 12.60 -2.00
C ASN A 22 2.16 11.35 -2.06
N LEU A 23 0.86 11.48 -1.78
CA LEU A 23 -0.09 10.37 -1.85
C LEU A 23 -0.31 9.91 -3.30
N LEU A 24 -0.39 10.84 -4.26
CA LEU A 24 -0.47 10.51 -5.68
C LEU A 24 0.72 9.66 -6.12
N GLN A 25 1.95 10.11 -5.83
CA GLN A 25 3.15 9.37 -6.17
C GLN A 25 3.20 7.98 -5.52
N ARG A 26 2.76 7.88 -4.26
CA ARG A 26 2.69 6.60 -3.53
C ARG A 26 1.67 5.63 -4.10
N LEU A 27 0.63 6.13 -4.77
CA LEU A 27 -0.37 5.33 -5.50
C LEU A 27 -0.05 5.19 -7.00
N GLY A 28 1.09 5.70 -7.47
CA GLY A 28 1.47 5.65 -8.88
C GLY A 28 0.52 6.41 -9.79
N LEU A 29 -0.01 7.54 -9.29
CA LEU A 29 -0.85 8.45 -10.06
C LEU A 29 -0.02 9.68 -10.46
N ARG A 30 -0.12 10.07 -11.74
CA ARG A 30 0.64 11.19 -12.33
C ARG A 30 -0.15 12.47 -12.38
N ARG A 31 -1.47 12.38 -12.51
CA ARG A 31 -2.37 13.52 -12.59
C ARG A 31 -3.16 13.70 -11.30
N GLN A 32 -3.27 14.92 -10.82
CA GLN A 32 -4.16 15.24 -9.71
C GLN A 32 -5.60 15.40 -10.22
N ASP A 33 -6.54 14.69 -9.63
CA ASP A 33 -7.97 14.88 -9.80
C ASP A 33 -8.56 15.44 -8.50
N PRO A 34 -9.42 16.50 -8.55
CA PRO A 34 -10.04 17.07 -7.35
C PRO A 34 -10.87 16.08 -6.54
N THR A 35 -11.32 14.98 -7.16
CA THR A 35 -12.12 13.95 -6.51
C THR A 35 -11.28 12.90 -5.79
N ASP A 36 -9.97 12.81 -6.06
CA ASP A 36 -9.06 11.82 -5.49
C ASP A 36 -9.04 11.85 -3.95
N GLU A 37 -9.15 13.05 -3.37
CA GLU A 37 -9.17 13.20 -1.91
C GLU A 37 -10.33 12.44 -1.26
N TYR A 38 -11.54 12.53 -1.84
CA TYR A 38 -12.75 11.91 -1.28
C TYR A 38 -12.96 10.48 -1.74
N ASN A 39 -12.53 10.15 -2.96
CA ASN A 39 -12.76 8.83 -3.55
C ASN A 39 -11.66 7.82 -3.23
N LEU A 40 -10.41 8.28 -3.05
CA LEU A 40 -9.25 7.42 -2.84
C LEU A 40 -8.56 7.66 -1.50
N PHE A 41 -8.09 8.91 -1.22
CA PHE A 41 -7.18 9.11 -0.09
C PHE A 41 -7.87 8.97 1.25
N LYS A 42 -8.97 9.68 1.49
CA LYS A 42 -9.71 9.60 2.76
C LYS A 42 -10.23 8.17 3.03
N PRO A 43 -10.87 7.49 2.06
CA PRO A 43 -11.29 6.11 2.26
C PRO A 43 -10.13 5.15 2.53
N LEU A 44 -8.99 5.28 1.82
CA LEU A 44 -7.80 4.46 2.08
C LEU A 44 -7.29 4.64 3.51
N LEU A 45 -7.12 5.88 3.93
CA LEU A 45 -6.62 6.18 5.28
C LEU A 45 -7.61 5.68 6.36
N GLY A 46 -8.92 5.79 6.11
CA GLY A 46 -9.94 5.22 6.99
C GLY A 46 -9.86 3.69 7.08
N LEU A 47 -9.68 2.99 5.97
CA LEU A 47 -9.46 1.53 5.93
C LEU A 47 -8.19 1.12 6.68
N MET A 48 -7.12 1.89 6.53
CA MET A 48 -5.87 1.61 7.24
C MET A 48 -6.01 1.85 8.74
N GLU A 49 -6.73 2.89 9.15
CA GLU A 49 -7.00 3.21 10.55
C GLU A 49 -7.88 2.14 11.20
N SER A 50 -9.01 1.77 10.58
CA SER A 50 -9.93 0.75 11.09
C SER A 50 -9.28 -0.62 11.22
N SER A 51 -8.37 -0.96 10.31
CA SER A 51 -7.61 -2.22 10.30
C SER A 51 -6.27 -2.14 11.03
N GLN A 52 -5.91 -0.99 11.62
CA GLN A 52 -4.63 -0.75 12.29
C GLN A 52 -3.40 -1.08 11.43
N LEU A 53 -3.47 -0.82 10.14
CA LEU A 53 -2.42 -1.12 9.20
C LEU A 53 -1.30 -0.08 9.23
N ASP A 54 -0.06 -0.53 9.05
CA ASP A 54 1.08 0.37 8.93
C ASP A 54 1.07 1.07 7.58
N PHE A 55 1.26 2.41 7.61
CA PHE A 55 1.22 3.26 6.42
C PHE A 55 2.20 2.79 5.33
N HIS A 56 3.46 2.59 5.67
CA HIS A 56 4.50 2.28 4.68
C HIS A 56 4.36 0.88 4.10
N SER A 57 4.05 -0.11 4.93
CA SER A 57 3.85 -1.49 4.46
C SER A 57 2.62 -1.63 3.57
N THR A 58 1.54 -0.92 3.89
CA THR A 58 0.32 -0.91 3.07
C THR A 58 0.59 -0.31 1.69
N PHE A 59 1.21 0.88 1.61
CA PHE A 59 1.56 1.49 0.33
C PHE A 59 2.57 0.65 -0.47
N ARG A 60 3.49 -0.03 0.23
CA ARG A 60 4.42 -0.96 -0.42
C ARG A 60 3.68 -2.17 -1.01
N THR A 61 2.70 -2.73 -0.31
CA THR A 61 1.88 -3.83 -0.82
C THR A 61 1.02 -3.36 -2.00
N LEU A 62 0.41 -2.16 -1.90
CA LEU A 62 -0.36 -1.56 -2.99
C LEU A 62 0.47 -1.32 -4.26
N SER A 63 1.79 -1.18 -4.15
CA SER A 63 2.67 -1.05 -5.32
C SER A 63 2.61 -2.26 -6.26
N SER A 64 2.28 -3.44 -5.77
CA SER A 64 2.12 -4.66 -6.58
C SER A 64 0.70 -4.90 -7.08
N PHE A 65 -0.23 -4.00 -6.81
CA PHE A 65 -1.59 -4.11 -7.32
C PHE A 65 -1.64 -3.88 -8.83
N LYS A 66 -2.33 -4.78 -9.55
CA LYS A 66 -2.59 -4.65 -10.99
C LYS A 66 -4.09 -4.62 -11.24
N PRO A 67 -4.62 -3.66 -12.02
CA PRO A 67 -6.04 -3.59 -12.36
C PRO A 67 -6.60 -4.87 -12.99
N SER A 68 -5.73 -5.65 -13.66
CA SER A 68 -6.08 -6.96 -14.22
C SER A 68 -6.56 -8.00 -13.20
N LEU A 69 -6.20 -7.84 -11.92
CA LEU A 69 -6.67 -8.72 -10.83
C LEU A 69 -8.19 -8.69 -10.66
N LEU A 70 -8.83 -7.56 -11.01
CA LEU A 70 -10.29 -7.42 -11.00
C LEU A 70 -10.97 -8.08 -12.20
N SER A 71 -10.23 -8.35 -13.28
CA SER A 71 -10.76 -8.83 -14.56
C SER A 71 -10.47 -10.30 -14.81
N LEU A 72 -9.80 -11.00 -13.89
CA LEU A 72 -9.49 -12.42 -14.06
C LEU A 72 -10.79 -13.23 -14.11
N PRO A 73 -10.99 -14.10 -15.13
CA PRO A 73 -12.16 -14.94 -15.22
C PRO A 73 -12.21 -15.88 -14.01
N GLN A 74 -13.37 -15.97 -13.43
CA GLN A 74 -13.67 -16.94 -12.39
C GLN A 74 -13.49 -18.34 -12.98
N LEU A 75 -12.75 -19.20 -12.29
CA LEU A 75 -12.86 -20.63 -12.54
C LEU A 75 -14.27 -21.03 -12.08
N GLU A 76 -15.19 -21.08 -13.03
CA GLU A 76 -16.48 -21.69 -12.82
C GLU A 76 -16.23 -23.17 -12.50
N ASP A 77 -16.39 -23.52 -11.24
CA ASP A 77 -16.44 -24.91 -10.82
C ASP A 77 -17.79 -25.49 -11.29
N PRO A 78 -17.82 -26.42 -12.28
CA PRO A 78 -19.07 -26.82 -12.94
C PRO A 78 -20.00 -27.67 -12.06
N THR A 79 -19.75 -27.81 -10.76
CA THR A 79 -20.43 -28.78 -9.90
C THR A 79 -21.28 -28.21 -8.76
N HIS A 80 -21.40 -26.91 -8.57
CA HIS A 80 -22.28 -26.35 -7.55
C HIS A 80 -23.42 -25.49 -8.11
N ASN A 81 -24.54 -26.14 -8.39
CA ASN A 81 -25.88 -25.54 -8.37
C ASN A 81 -26.19 -25.11 -6.93
N SER A 82 -25.93 -23.88 -6.58
CA SER A 82 -26.43 -23.27 -5.34
C SER A 82 -27.04 -21.91 -5.64
N THR A 83 -28.35 -21.92 -5.61
CA THR A 83 -29.26 -20.79 -5.56
C THR A 83 -28.93 -19.82 -4.42
N ASN A 84 -28.93 -18.52 -4.75
CA ASN A 84 -29.06 -17.40 -3.83
C ASN A 84 -27.88 -17.05 -2.91
N SER A 85 -26.81 -16.49 -3.48
CA SER A 85 -26.08 -15.42 -2.80
C SER A 85 -25.60 -14.40 -3.84
N LYS A 86 -25.92 -13.13 -3.62
CA LYS A 86 -25.45 -11.96 -4.37
C LYS A 86 -23.98 -11.64 -4.02
N GLU A 87 -23.14 -12.63 -3.89
CA GLU A 87 -21.71 -12.45 -3.72
C GLU A 87 -21.10 -12.53 -5.11
N SER A 88 -20.65 -11.39 -5.64
CA SER A 88 -19.76 -11.37 -6.79
C SER A 88 -18.55 -12.20 -6.43
N PRO A 89 -18.28 -13.33 -7.13
CA PRO A 89 -17.14 -14.16 -6.78
C PRO A 89 -15.86 -13.37 -7.02
N ILE A 90 -15.27 -12.94 -5.93
CA ILE A 90 -13.97 -12.27 -5.90
C ILE A 90 -12.94 -13.24 -6.48
N SER A 91 -12.15 -12.81 -7.45
CA SER A 91 -11.03 -13.59 -7.98
C SER A 91 -10.16 -14.09 -6.80
N ILE A 92 -9.76 -15.36 -6.81
CA ILE A 92 -8.88 -15.95 -5.79
C ILE A 92 -7.62 -15.10 -5.62
N ALA A 93 -7.06 -14.59 -6.71
CA ALA A 93 -5.88 -13.74 -6.68
C ALA A 93 -6.13 -12.40 -5.99
N LEU A 94 -7.30 -11.79 -6.21
CA LEU A 94 -7.70 -10.54 -5.55
C LEU A 94 -7.96 -10.76 -4.05
N HIS A 95 -8.65 -11.84 -3.70
CA HIS A 95 -8.85 -12.22 -2.29
C HIS A 95 -7.52 -12.45 -1.58
N GLN A 96 -6.58 -13.12 -2.24
CA GLN A 96 -5.23 -13.35 -1.72
C GLN A 96 -4.44 -12.05 -1.55
N PHE A 97 -4.62 -11.08 -2.48
CA PHE A 97 -4.03 -9.76 -2.38
C PHE A 97 -4.56 -8.99 -1.17
N ILE A 98 -5.88 -8.98 -0.95
CA ILE A 98 -6.51 -8.34 0.23
C ILE A 98 -6.04 -9.04 1.52
N THR A 99 -6.00 -10.36 1.53
CA THR A 99 -5.49 -11.13 2.67
C THR A 99 -4.04 -10.77 2.99
N ASN A 100 -3.20 -10.56 1.99
CA ASN A 100 -1.82 -10.10 2.19
C ASN A 100 -1.76 -8.71 2.84
N ILE A 101 -2.62 -7.77 2.45
CA ILE A 101 -2.73 -6.46 3.10
C ILE A 101 -3.12 -6.65 4.57
N LEU A 102 -4.17 -7.41 4.84
CA LEU A 102 -4.71 -7.62 6.19
C LEU A 102 -3.81 -8.48 7.09
N SER A 103 -2.88 -9.24 6.52
CA SER A 103 -1.92 -10.04 7.29
C SER A 103 -1.00 -9.20 8.18
N ALA A 104 -0.86 -7.91 7.86
CA ALA A 104 -0.08 -6.95 8.65
C ALA A 104 -0.83 -6.37 9.86
N THR A 105 -2.11 -6.71 10.04
CA THR A 105 -2.93 -6.25 11.17
C THR A 105 -2.45 -6.83 12.49
N PRO A 106 -2.20 -6.01 13.53
CA PRO A 106 -1.69 -6.49 14.83
C PRO A 106 -2.68 -7.39 15.59
N GLU A 107 -3.97 -7.10 15.50
CA GLU A 107 -5.04 -7.77 16.23
C GLU A 107 -6.11 -8.34 15.27
N PRO A 108 -5.78 -9.37 14.46
CA PRO A 108 -6.67 -9.88 13.42
C PRO A 108 -8.00 -10.43 13.97
N GLN A 109 -8.02 -10.91 15.21
CA GLN A 109 -9.21 -11.44 15.86
C GLN A 109 -10.29 -10.40 16.15
N ARG A 110 -9.98 -9.11 16.04
CA ARG A 110 -10.93 -8.01 16.23
C ARG A 110 -11.56 -7.54 14.93
N LEU A 111 -11.07 -8.02 13.78
CA LEU A 111 -11.59 -7.64 12.48
C LEU A 111 -12.79 -8.53 12.09
N ASP A 112 -13.84 -7.88 11.61
CA ASP A 112 -14.81 -8.55 10.76
C ASP A 112 -14.22 -8.68 9.35
N TYR A 113 -13.59 -9.83 9.10
CA TYR A 113 -12.90 -10.07 7.83
C TYR A 113 -13.80 -9.94 6.61
N GLY A 114 -15.09 -10.31 6.72
CA GLY A 114 -16.04 -10.17 5.63
C GLY A 114 -16.26 -8.71 5.27
N ALA A 115 -16.70 -7.91 6.25
CA ALA A 115 -16.96 -6.48 6.04
C ALA A 115 -15.72 -5.72 5.55
N VAL A 116 -14.55 -5.97 6.18
CA VAL A 116 -13.30 -5.28 5.81
C VAL A 116 -12.84 -5.71 4.40
N THR A 117 -13.02 -6.97 4.01
CA THR A 117 -12.69 -7.43 2.66
C THR A 117 -13.56 -6.73 1.61
N ASP A 118 -14.86 -6.58 1.87
CA ASP A 118 -15.80 -5.88 0.97
C ASP A 118 -15.44 -4.39 0.83
N GLU A 119 -15.05 -3.74 1.92
CA GLU A 119 -14.60 -2.35 1.90
C GLU A 119 -13.30 -2.18 1.07
N TRP A 120 -12.32 -3.07 1.25
CA TRP A 120 -11.09 -3.09 0.45
C TRP A 120 -11.38 -3.35 -1.02
N LEU A 121 -12.28 -4.29 -1.33
CA LEU A 121 -12.71 -4.56 -2.71
C LEU A 121 -13.28 -3.32 -3.37
N GLY A 122 -14.25 -2.66 -2.73
CA GLY A 122 -14.86 -1.44 -3.25
C GLY A 122 -13.85 -0.28 -3.41
N TRP A 123 -12.82 -0.22 -2.55
CA TRP A 123 -11.75 0.74 -2.71
C TRP A 123 -10.83 0.39 -3.89
N LEU A 124 -10.42 -0.87 -4.04
CA LEU A 124 -9.58 -1.34 -5.14
C LEU A 124 -10.24 -1.18 -6.51
N GLU A 125 -11.56 -1.34 -6.60
CA GLU A 125 -12.33 -1.08 -7.82
C GLU A 125 -12.26 0.40 -8.23
N ARG A 126 -12.45 1.32 -7.29
CA ARG A 126 -12.30 2.77 -7.55
C ARG A 126 -10.87 3.12 -7.95
N TYR A 127 -9.89 2.54 -7.27
CA TYR A 127 -8.49 2.75 -7.57
C TYR A 127 -8.11 2.22 -8.96
N ALA A 128 -8.58 1.03 -9.33
CA ALA A 128 -8.35 0.47 -10.67
C ALA A 128 -8.99 1.32 -11.77
N THR A 129 -10.19 1.84 -11.53
CA THR A 129 -10.84 2.79 -12.46
C THR A 129 -9.98 4.04 -12.64
N ARG A 130 -9.50 4.59 -11.54
CA ARG A 130 -8.64 5.79 -11.57
C ARG A 130 -7.30 5.56 -12.28
N ILE A 131 -6.69 4.37 -12.16
CA ILE A 131 -5.50 3.98 -12.91
C ILE A 131 -5.80 3.92 -14.42
N LYS A 132 -6.94 3.33 -14.81
CA LYS A 132 -7.36 3.25 -16.21
C LYS A 132 -7.61 4.63 -16.82
N ASP A 133 -8.13 5.58 -16.05
CA ASP A 133 -8.36 6.95 -16.50
C ASP A 133 -7.05 7.70 -16.83
N GLU A 134 -5.92 7.23 -16.29
CA GLU A 134 -4.58 7.76 -16.57
C GLU A 134 -3.78 6.96 -17.62
N GLU A 135 -4.34 5.91 -18.19
CA GLU A 135 -3.63 5.04 -19.14
C GLU A 135 -3.03 5.82 -20.31
N THR A 136 -3.72 6.87 -20.76
CA THR A 136 -3.23 7.74 -21.84
C THR A 136 -1.99 8.54 -21.46
N GLU A 137 -1.86 9.00 -20.21
CA GLU A 137 -0.68 9.70 -19.73
C GLU A 137 0.53 8.76 -19.61
N TRP A 138 0.28 7.53 -19.22
CA TRP A 138 1.32 6.51 -19.14
C TRP A 138 1.79 6.09 -20.54
N THR A 139 0.87 5.87 -21.48
CA THR A 139 1.21 5.51 -22.87
C THR A 139 1.90 6.63 -23.63
N ALA A 140 1.56 7.90 -23.36
CA ALA A 140 2.21 9.06 -23.99
C ALA A 140 3.68 9.23 -23.58
N ALA A 141 4.05 8.75 -22.37
CA ALA A 141 5.41 8.82 -21.85
C ALA A 141 6.25 7.57 -22.16
N ALA A 142 5.60 6.46 -22.51
CA ALA A 142 6.24 5.18 -22.73
C ALA A 142 6.61 4.98 -24.21
N SER A 143 7.72 4.30 -24.49
CA SER A 143 8.00 3.74 -25.81
C SER A 143 7.10 2.51 -26.04
N ALA A 144 6.76 2.22 -27.29
CA ALA A 144 5.68 1.33 -27.73
C ALA A 144 5.68 -0.13 -27.20
N ASP A 145 6.63 -0.53 -26.37
CA ASP A 145 6.82 -1.91 -25.90
C ASP A 145 6.95 -2.03 -24.35
N ILE A 146 6.43 -1.04 -23.61
CA ILE A 146 6.58 -1.01 -22.14
C ILE A 146 5.30 -1.53 -21.49
N ASP A 147 5.44 -2.48 -20.53
CA ASP A 147 4.41 -2.91 -19.61
C ASP A 147 4.16 -1.79 -18.59
N ILE A 148 3.08 -1.03 -18.79
CA ILE A 148 2.69 0.12 -17.96
C ILE A 148 2.50 -0.28 -16.50
N ASP A 149 1.92 -1.44 -16.24
CA ASP A 149 1.70 -1.93 -14.88
C ASP A 149 3.04 -2.19 -14.16
N ASN A 150 4.03 -2.70 -14.88
CA ASN A 150 5.35 -2.93 -14.33
C ASN A 150 6.11 -1.61 -14.08
N GLU A 151 6.02 -0.65 -15.01
CA GLU A 151 6.63 0.67 -14.83
C GLU A 151 6.02 1.40 -13.63
N ARG A 152 4.69 1.40 -13.50
CA ARG A 152 3.97 1.96 -12.37
C ARG A 152 4.39 1.29 -11.05
N GLU A 153 4.50 -0.04 -11.03
CA GLU A 153 4.97 -0.80 -9.87
C GLU A 153 6.36 -0.34 -9.45
N GLN A 154 7.29 -0.15 -10.39
CA GLN A 154 8.65 0.30 -10.09
C GLN A 154 8.67 1.75 -9.57
N GLU A 155 7.94 2.67 -10.20
CA GLU A 155 7.82 4.05 -9.71
C GLU A 155 7.26 4.09 -8.28
N MET A 156 6.20 3.33 -8.02
CA MET A 156 5.63 3.23 -6.68
C MET A 156 6.61 2.63 -5.67
N LYS A 157 7.37 1.61 -6.04
CA LYS A 157 8.36 0.99 -5.17
C LYS A 157 9.51 1.94 -4.82
N ASN A 158 9.87 2.86 -5.73
CA ASN A 158 10.89 3.88 -5.48
C ASN A 158 10.45 4.91 -4.43
N VAL A 159 9.15 5.21 -4.36
CA VAL A 159 8.57 6.15 -3.38
C VAL A 159 8.15 5.46 -2.08
N ASN A 160 7.74 4.19 -2.16
CA ASN A 160 7.26 3.40 -1.02
C ASN A 160 8.39 2.48 -0.50
N PRO A 161 9.13 2.89 0.53
CA PRO A 161 10.28 2.14 1.00
C PRO A 161 9.87 0.79 1.60
N ARG A 162 10.67 -0.23 1.35
CA ARG A 162 10.48 -1.57 1.93
C ARG A 162 10.73 -1.59 3.45
N PHE A 163 11.55 -0.69 3.91
CA PHE A 163 11.93 -0.60 5.32
C PHE A 163 11.93 0.87 5.76
N VAL A 164 11.36 1.16 6.89
CA VAL A 164 11.42 2.49 7.51
C VAL A 164 12.18 2.38 8.81
N LEU A 165 13.20 3.21 8.96
CA LEU A 165 13.99 3.26 10.17
C LEU A 165 13.11 3.76 11.33
N ARG A 166 12.74 2.85 12.22
CA ARG A 166 11.90 3.16 13.39
C ARG A 166 12.78 3.61 14.57
N GLN A 167 12.28 4.53 15.36
CA GLN A 167 12.99 5.08 16.53
C GLN A 167 13.46 3.97 17.48
N TRP A 168 12.61 2.98 17.76
CA TRP A 168 12.96 1.88 18.66
C TRP A 168 14.18 1.07 18.19
N LEU A 169 14.37 0.95 16.86
CA LEU A 169 15.52 0.28 16.29
C LEU A 169 16.82 1.09 16.52
N LEU A 170 16.73 2.42 16.37
CA LEU A 170 17.86 3.30 16.69
C LEU A 170 18.22 3.25 18.18
N GLU A 171 17.21 3.24 19.05
CA GLU A 171 17.43 3.10 20.51
C GLU A 171 18.12 1.77 20.86
N GLU A 172 17.74 0.68 20.18
CA GLU A 172 18.40 -0.63 20.36
C GLU A 172 19.86 -0.59 19.91
N VAL A 173 20.13 0.06 18.78
CA VAL A 173 21.52 0.26 18.28
C VAL A 173 22.33 1.08 19.27
N ILE A 174 21.77 2.17 19.81
CA ILE A 174 22.42 3.04 20.79
C ILE A 174 22.74 2.24 22.07
N ARG A 175 21.76 1.54 22.64
CA ARG A 175 21.99 0.69 23.83
C ARG A 175 23.08 -0.35 23.62
N LYS A 176 23.14 -0.92 22.40
CA LYS A 176 24.18 -1.90 22.06
C LYS A 176 25.55 -1.25 21.94
N ALA A 177 25.63 -0.05 21.36
CA ALA A 177 26.88 0.71 21.25
C ALA A 177 27.42 1.19 22.63
N GLU A 178 26.52 1.51 23.55
CA GLU A 178 26.88 1.88 24.94
C GLU A 178 27.49 0.70 25.71
N ARG A 179 27.03 -0.52 25.44
CA ARG A 179 27.53 -1.74 26.10
C ARG A 179 28.80 -2.28 25.46
N ASP A 180 28.87 -2.27 24.15
CA ASP A 180 29.98 -2.74 23.33
C ASP A 180 30.02 -1.92 22.04
N TYR A 181 30.95 -0.97 22.00
CA TYR A 181 31.12 -0.02 20.89
C TYR A 181 31.32 -0.71 19.54
N ASP A 182 32.13 -1.75 19.46
CA ASP A 182 32.44 -2.44 18.22
C ASP A 182 31.23 -3.23 17.69
N SER A 183 30.48 -3.86 18.58
CA SER A 183 29.24 -4.54 18.23
C SER A 183 28.15 -3.55 17.79
N GLY A 184 27.99 -2.44 18.50
CA GLY A 184 27.08 -1.37 18.16
C GLY A 184 27.37 -0.75 16.79
N LYS A 185 28.64 -0.47 16.51
CA LYS A 185 29.09 0.05 15.22
C LYS A 185 28.78 -0.89 14.06
N ARG A 186 28.98 -2.21 14.25
CA ARG A 186 28.61 -3.22 13.22
C ARG A 186 27.11 -3.28 12.97
N VAL A 187 26.28 -3.18 14.02
CA VAL A 187 24.82 -3.17 13.88
C VAL A 187 24.36 -1.89 13.20
N LEU A 188 24.91 -0.73 13.60
CA LEU A 188 24.61 0.54 12.96
C LEU A 188 24.94 0.52 11.47
N ALA A 189 26.10 -0.01 11.09
CA ALA A 189 26.50 -0.13 9.69
C ALA A 189 25.50 -0.99 8.89
N LYS A 190 25.00 -2.10 9.46
CA LYS A 190 23.97 -2.93 8.83
C LYS A 190 22.64 -2.17 8.68
N VAL A 191 22.22 -1.46 9.71
CA VAL A 191 20.97 -0.66 9.68
C VAL A 191 21.09 0.45 8.64
N MET A 192 22.21 1.15 8.58
CA MET A 192 22.45 2.17 7.57
C MET A 192 22.50 1.58 6.16
N HIS A 193 23.17 0.45 5.96
CA HIS A 193 23.21 -0.26 4.67
C HIS A 193 21.81 -0.66 4.21
N VAL A 194 21.01 -1.25 5.10
CA VAL A 194 19.62 -1.57 4.80
C VAL A 194 18.80 -0.31 4.52
N SER A 195 19.03 0.80 5.19
CA SER A 195 18.32 2.08 4.97
C SER A 195 18.74 2.79 3.68
N SER A 196 19.96 2.60 3.19
CA SER A 196 20.47 3.25 1.98
C SER A 196 20.27 2.44 0.70
N ASN A 197 20.12 1.12 0.78
CA ASN A 197 19.89 0.25 -0.39
C ASN A 197 18.41 0.15 -0.79
N PHE A 198 17.64 1.20 -0.54
CA PHE A 198 16.22 1.28 -0.84
C PHE A 198 15.89 1.68 -2.28
N LEU A 199 16.90 1.99 -3.07
CA LEU A 199 16.78 2.45 -4.45
C LEU A 199 17.16 1.38 -5.49
N GLU A 200 17.43 0.12 -5.05
CA GLU A 200 17.65 -1.00 -5.96
C GLU A 200 16.52 -2.06 -5.85
#